data_f5d27a373c6fdefc4fda5091c8d92f68
#
_entry.id   f5d27a373c6fdefc4fda5091c8d92f68
#
_cell.length_a   1.000
_cell.length_b   1.000
_cell.length_c   1.000
_cell.angle_alpha   90.00
_cell.angle_beta   90.00
_cell.angle_gamma   90.00
#
_symmetry.space_group_name_H-M   'P 1'
#
loop_
_entity.id
_entity.type
_entity.pdbx_description
1 polymer ?
#
loop_
_entity_poly.entity_id
_entity_poly.type
_entity_poly.pdbx_seq_one_letter_code
_entity_poly.pdbx_strand_id
1 'polypeptide(L)'
;MKLLKIILVVSLPLFLILGCKKSDDSSTSTSTSTSTCTVSYTAVGKVGDISSNLVTAALAKSASFTKGLTVFGISLLATSGVSDAKLLHAANVTAELLDNDENGTVDNLCVVAKLNDLSTYVTMYNTDDSEFNTDTLEDAGAAKYSGLGANETVDNYADNSSHDASIEEIFHLITQYGYSNVYPTVFGESNTSTSTMAKAMDVARGSTTPQRTVAEGDNSSGWDYNNTDCSTAGSVDNTSNDKAWYFYADTTADYQTMQTEYMYWSVSSNFGMHDSAAGLSLASSEWCPNTKAKLLAQDVTMYNLIDNSTYAFPTVLPNASYGYYTFITSDIITF
;
A
#
# COMPACT_ATOMS: atom_id res chain seq x y z
N MET A 1 -3.81 17.41 -12.11
CA MET A 1 -4.03 16.30 -11.18
C MET A 1 -5.50 16.30 -10.79
N LYS A 2 -6.23 15.29 -11.22
CA LYS A 2 -7.62 15.07 -10.79
C LYS A 2 -7.58 13.89 -9.84
N LEU A 3 -8.11 14.07 -8.65
CA LEU A 3 -8.11 13.10 -7.58
C LEU A 3 -9.03 11.91 -7.84
N LEU A 4 -8.55 10.79 -7.40
CA LEU A 4 -9.30 9.54 -7.29
C LEU A 4 -10.51 9.75 -6.36
N LYS A 5 -11.73 9.58 -6.88
CA LYS A 5 -12.93 9.55 -6.06
C LYS A 5 -13.11 8.14 -5.51
N ILE A 6 -12.74 7.93 -4.26
CA ILE A 6 -13.09 6.70 -3.54
C ILE A 6 -14.57 6.79 -3.15
N ILE A 7 -15.43 6.02 -3.80
CA ILE A 7 -16.83 5.89 -3.40
C ILE A 7 -16.94 4.72 -2.42
N LEU A 8 -17.20 5.05 -1.16
CA LEU A 8 -17.42 4.09 -0.10
C LEU A 8 -18.87 3.60 -0.13
N VAL A 9 -19.11 2.36 -0.53
CA VAL A 9 -20.41 1.70 -0.36
C VAL A 9 -20.43 1.00 0.99
N VAL A 10 -21.16 1.56 1.95
CA VAL A 10 -21.38 0.97 3.28
C VAL A 10 -22.55 -0.01 3.21
N SER A 11 -22.28 -1.31 3.21
CA SER A 11 -23.29 -2.33 3.48
C SER A 11 -23.21 -2.77 4.95
N LEU A 12 -24.30 -2.56 5.68
CA LEU A 12 -24.45 -2.87 7.10
C LEU A 12 -24.88 -4.34 7.27
N PRO A 13 -24.12 -5.22 7.93
CA PRO A 13 -24.62 -6.54 8.26
C PRO A 13 -25.38 -6.54 9.59
N LEU A 14 -26.58 -7.11 9.56
CA LEU A 14 -27.44 -7.35 10.70
C LEU A 14 -26.90 -8.54 11.53
N PHE A 15 -26.40 -8.28 12.74
CA PHE A 15 -25.99 -9.33 13.67
C PHE A 15 -27.16 -9.90 14.45
N LEU A 16 -27.44 -11.21 14.28
CA LEU A 16 -28.26 -12.00 15.19
C LEU A 16 -27.41 -12.45 16.40
N ILE A 17 -27.85 -12.05 17.59
CA ILE A 17 -27.22 -12.49 18.85
C ILE A 17 -27.89 -13.81 19.28
N LEU A 18 -27.15 -14.90 19.22
CA LEU A 18 -27.50 -16.14 19.96
C LEU A 18 -26.65 -16.20 21.23
N GLY A 19 -27.32 -16.18 22.36
CA GLY A 19 -26.69 -16.29 23.65
C GLY A 19 -26.14 -17.70 23.90
N CYS A 20 -24.97 -17.79 24.51
CA CYS A 20 -24.41 -19.02 25.03
C CYS A 20 -24.07 -18.88 26.51
N LYS A 21 -24.46 -19.88 27.27
CA LYS A 21 -24.36 -20.01 28.74
C LYS A 21 -22.89 -20.15 29.20
N LYS A 22 -22.61 -19.53 30.33
CA LYS A 22 -21.37 -19.61 31.09
C LYS A 22 -21.23 -20.97 31.77
N SER A 23 -20.06 -21.62 31.63
CA SER A 23 -19.53 -22.59 32.57
C SER A 23 -18.06 -22.26 32.84
N ASP A 24 -17.74 -22.01 34.10
CA ASP A 24 -16.38 -21.76 34.56
C ASP A 24 -15.60 -23.07 34.52
N ASP A 25 -14.44 -23.10 33.87
CA ASP A 25 -13.32 -23.92 34.29
C ASP A 25 -11.99 -23.28 33.85
N SER A 26 -11.08 -23.24 34.83
CA SER A 26 -9.80 -22.55 34.77
C SER A 26 -8.74 -23.46 34.19
N SER A 27 -8.24 -23.16 32.99
CA SER A 27 -6.86 -23.54 32.61
C SER A 27 -6.36 -22.60 31.52
N THR A 28 -5.38 -21.76 31.89
CA THR A 28 -4.68 -20.85 30.98
C THR A 28 -3.81 -21.64 30.01
N SER A 29 -4.33 -21.93 28.84
CA SER A 29 -3.53 -22.33 27.69
C SER A 29 -3.58 -21.17 26.66
N THR A 30 -2.48 -20.45 26.57
CA THR A 30 -2.26 -19.48 25.47
C THR A 30 -2.16 -20.27 24.16
N SER A 31 -3.29 -20.52 23.51
CA SER A 31 -3.29 -21.05 22.16
C SER A 31 -3.00 -19.88 21.20
N THR A 32 -1.77 -19.77 20.78
CA THR A 32 -1.42 -19.02 19.57
C THR A 32 -2.08 -19.76 18.41
N SER A 33 -3.26 -19.27 17.97
CA SER A 33 -3.87 -19.76 16.74
C SER A 33 -3.02 -19.25 15.59
N THR A 34 -2.10 -20.05 15.10
CA THR A 34 -1.48 -19.86 13.79
C THR A 34 -2.60 -20.05 12.76
N SER A 35 -3.17 -18.95 12.27
CA SER A 35 -4.06 -18.98 11.11
C SER A 35 -3.22 -19.51 9.95
N THR A 36 -3.47 -20.73 9.50
CA THR A 36 -2.84 -21.27 8.29
C THR A 36 -3.53 -20.61 7.10
N CYS A 37 -2.92 -19.53 6.60
CA CYS A 37 -3.33 -18.93 5.33
C CYS A 37 -2.94 -19.88 4.21
N THR A 38 -3.86 -20.12 3.28
CA THR A 38 -3.59 -20.94 2.09
C THR A 38 -4.06 -20.17 0.86
N VAL A 39 -3.19 -20.09 -0.12
CA VAL A 39 -3.54 -19.58 -1.45
C VAL A 39 -2.75 -20.39 -2.48
N SER A 40 -3.37 -20.62 -3.62
CA SER A 40 -2.69 -21.24 -4.77
C SER A 40 -2.37 -20.13 -5.76
N TYR A 41 -1.10 -19.89 -5.99
CA TYR A 41 -0.61 -18.88 -6.94
C TYR A 41 0.60 -19.43 -7.72
N THR A 42 0.88 -18.78 -8.84
CA THR A 42 2.17 -18.87 -9.53
C THR A 42 2.85 -17.51 -9.47
N ALA A 43 4.18 -17.47 -9.45
CA ALA A 43 4.92 -16.21 -9.47
C ALA A 43 4.48 -15.33 -10.66
N VAL A 44 4.22 -15.97 -11.80
CA VAL A 44 3.67 -15.34 -13.01
C VAL A 44 2.49 -16.15 -13.52
N GLY A 45 1.43 -15.47 -13.97
CA GLY A 45 0.24 -16.09 -14.51
C GLY A 45 -0.52 -15.17 -15.45
N LYS A 46 -1.63 -15.66 -15.98
CA LYS A 46 -2.53 -14.90 -16.85
C LYS A 46 -3.73 -14.40 -16.06
N VAL A 47 -4.23 -13.23 -16.44
CA VAL A 47 -5.47 -12.69 -15.89
C VAL A 47 -6.61 -13.70 -16.07
N GLY A 48 -7.20 -14.11 -14.95
CA GLY A 48 -8.25 -15.12 -14.92
C GLY A 48 -7.79 -16.56 -14.66
N ASP A 49 -6.49 -16.84 -14.51
CA ASP A 49 -5.96 -18.19 -14.21
C ASP A 49 -6.38 -18.66 -12.80
N ILE A 50 -6.53 -17.73 -11.86
CA ILE A 50 -6.97 -18.04 -10.50
C ILE A 50 -8.49 -18.01 -10.46
N SER A 51 -9.13 -19.16 -10.33
CA SER A 51 -10.59 -19.30 -10.37
C SER A 51 -11.35 -18.57 -9.26
N SER A 52 -10.70 -18.27 -8.14
CA SER A 52 -11.27 -17.46 -7.06
C SER A 52 -11.14 -15.96 -7.29
N ASN A 53 -10.29 -15.51 -8.23
CA ASN A 53 -10.13 -14.10 -8.56
C ASN A 53 -11.26 -13.68 -9.53
N LEU A 54 -11.99 -12.64 -9.17
CA LEU A 54 -13.10 -12.10 -9.94
C LEU A 54 -12.65 -11.34 -11.19
N VAL A 55 -11.39 -10.90 -11.25
CA VAL A 55 -10.82 -10.20 -12.41
C VAL A 55 -10.54 -11.21 -13.53
N THR A 56 -11.39 -11.22 -14.54
CA THR A 56 -11.23 -12.04 -15.73
C THR A 56 -10.81 -11.20 -16.93
N ALA A 57 -10.22 -11.82 -17.95
CA ALA A 57 -9.87 -11.13 -19.21
C ALA A 57 -11.09 -10.45 -19.87
N ALA A 58 -12.28 -11.07 -19.78
CA ALA A 58 -13.50 -10.50 -20.32
C ALA A 58 -13.96 -9.25 -19.56
N LEU A 59 -13.89 -9.27 -18.23
CA LEU A 59 -14.20 -8.10 -17.39
C LEU A 59 -13.19 -6.99 -17.59
N ALA A 60 -11.89 -7.32 -17.63
CA ALA A 60 -10.82 -6.35 -17.89
C ALA A 60 -11.03 -5.65 -19.25
N LYS A 61 -11.35 -6.42 -20.30
CA LYS A 61 -11.70 -5.86 -21.61
C LYS A 61 -12.92 -4.95 -21.56
N SER A 62 -13.97 -5.31 -20.83
CA SER A 62 -15.17 -4.48 -20.70
C SER A 62 -14.91 -3.17 -19.96
N ALA A 63 -13.87 -3.15 -19.10
CA ALA A 63 -13.37 -1.96 -18.40
C ALA A 63 -12.36 -1.15 -19.23
N SER A 64 -12.18 -1.44 -20.53
CA SER A 64 -11.28 -0.77 -21.49
C SER A 64 -9.79 -1.10 -21.33
N PHE A 65 -9.43 -2.06 -20.51
CA PHE A 65 -8.06 -2.59 -20.53
C PHE A 65 -7.86 -3.46 -21.77
N THR A 66 -6.66 -3.44 -22.32
CA THR A 66 -6.33 -4.16 -23.56
C THR A 66 -5.35 -5.30 -23.35
N LYS A 67 -4.66 -5.29 -22.23
CA LYS A 67 -3.64 -6.28 -21.90
C LYS A 67 -3.39 -6.36 -20.39
N GLY A 68 -2.76 -7.44 -19.94
CA GLY A 68 -2.38 -7.63 -18.54
C GLY A 68 -1.66 -8.94 -18.30
N LEU A 69 -1.22 -9.12 -17.06
CA LEU A 69 -0.65 -10.35 -16.52
C LEU A 69 -0.98 -10.44 -15.03
N THR A 70 -0.61 -11.53 -14.38
CA THR A 70 -0.70 -11.64 -12.91
C THR A 70 0.67 -11.92 -12.29
N VAL A 71 0.89 -11.36 -11.10
CA VAL A 71 2.05 -11.62 -10.26
C VAL A 71 1.55 -12.12 -8.92
N PHE A 72 1.91 -13.33 -8.53
CA PHE A 72 1.39 -14.00 -7.33
C PHE A 72 -0.14 -13.94 -7.23
N GLY A 73 -0.83 -13.95 -8.38
CA GLY A 73 -2.28 -13.90 -8.49
C GLY A 73 -2.90 -12.50 -8.50
N ILE A 74 -2.13 -11.46 -8.25
CA ILE A 74 -2.59 -10.07 -8.34
C ILE A 74 -2.55 -9.64 -9.80
N SER A 75 -3.66 -9.11 -10.32
CA SER A 75 -3.77 -8.70 -11.72
C SER A 75 -3.17 -7.30 -11.94
N LEU A 76 -2.32 -7.17 -12.96
CA LEU A 76 -1.88 -5.88 -13.50
C LEU A 76 -2.57 -5.70 -14.85
N LEU A 77 -3.41 -4.67 -14.97
CA LEU A 77 -4.23 -4.38 -16.12
C LEU A 77 -3.77 -3.08 -16.78
N ALA A 78 -3.58 -3.07 -18.10
CA ALA A 78 -3.08 -1.90 -18.79
C ALA A 78 -3.97 -1.50 -19.97
N THR A 79 -4.16 -0.19 -20.16
CA THR A 79 -4.79 0.40 -21.33
C THR A 79 -3.87 0.32 -22.55
N SER A 80 -4.38 0.61 -23.75
CA SER A 80 -3.63 0.47 -25.00
C SER A 80 -2.41 1.39 -25.09
N GLY A 81 -2.43 2.52 -24.37
CA GLY A 81 -1.35 3.50 -24.39
C GLY A 81 -0.13 3.14 -23.54
N VAL A 82 -0.27 2.18 -22.63
CA VAL A 82 0.84 1.72 -21.79
C VAL A 82 1.75 0.79 -22.59
N SER A 83 3.06 1.02 -22.60
CA SER A 83 4.01 0.11 -23.26
C SER A 83 4.14 -1.21 -22.50
N ASP A 84 4.54 -2.29 -23.20
CA ASP A 84 4.81 -3.57 -22.57
C ASP A 84 5.96 -3.47 -21.55
N ALA A 85 6.97 -2.67 -21.86
CA ALA A 85 8.10 -2.44 -20.96
C ALA A 85 7.65 -1.88 -19.60
N LYS A 86 6.74 -0.91 -19.59
CA LYS A 86 6.21 -0.33 -18.35
C LYS A 86 5.34 -1.31 -17.56
N LEU A 87 4.53 -2.11 -18.26
CA LEU A 87 3.76 -3.16 -17.60
C LEU A 87 4.67 -4.24 -16.98
N LEU A 88 5.75 -4.63 -17.68
CA LEU A 88 6.73 -5.58 -17.15
C LEU A 88 7.56 -4.98 -16.00
N HIS A 89 7.86 -3.68 -16.05
CA HIS A 89 8.48 -2.96 -14.94
C HIS A 89 7.61 -3.04 -13.67
N ALA A 90 6.34 -2.69 -13.78
CA ALA A 90 5.40 -2.80 -12.66
C ALA A 90 5.25 -4.24 -12.15
N ALA A 91 5.32 -5.24 -13.05
CA ALA A 91 5.30 -6.65 -12.66
C ALA A 91 6.53 -7.06 -11.84
N ASN A 92 7.74 -6.60 -12.24
CA ASN A 92 8.95 -6.83 -11.45
C ASN A 92 8.84 -6.18 -10.07
N VAL A 93 8.44 -4.90 -9.99
CA VAL A 93 8.25 -4.19 -8.71
C VAL A 93 7.24 -4.90 -7.82
N THR A 94 6.11 -5.38 -8.40
CA THR A 94 5.12 -6.15 -7.64
C THR A 94 5.72 -7.43 -7.05
N ALA A 95 6.54 -8.14 -7.84
CA ALA A 95 7.18 -9.37 -7.38
C ALA A 95 8.19 -9.10 -6.26
N GLU A 96 9.06 -8.10 -6.42
CA GLU A 96 10.06 -7.70 -5.43
C GLU A 96 9.45 -7.17 -4.13
N LEU A 97 8.27 -6.55 -4.17
CA LEU A 97 7.55 -6.11 -2.96
C LEU A 97 6.90 -7.28 -2.20
N LEU A 98 6.56 -8.37 -2.86
CA LEU A 98 5.87 -9.52 -2.26
C LEU A 98 6.80 -10.68 -1.92
N ASP A 99 7.93 -10.77 -2.58
CA ASP A 99 9.00 -11.76 -2.43
C ASP A 99 10.34 -11.00 -2.51
N ASN A 100 10.69 -10.34 -1.42
CA ASN A 100 11.78 -9.37 -1.37
C ASN A 100 13.16 -10.02 -1.27
N ASP A 101 13.22 -11.30 -0.89
CA ASP A 101 14.44 -12.11 -0.95
C ASP A 101 14.59 -12.88 -2.29
N GLU A 102 13.63 -12.72 -3.20
CA GLU A 102 13.61 -13.23 -4.57
C GLU A 102 13.80 -14.75 -4.67
N ASN A 103 13.28 -15.48 -3.70
CA ASN A 103 13.40 -16.94 -3.68
C ASN A 103 12.26 -17.69 -4.39
N GLY A 104 11.28 -16.98 -4.94
CA GLY A 104 10.10 -17.51 -5.64
C GLY A 104 8.92 -17.83 -4.72
N THR A 105 9.04 -17.48 -3.44
CA THR A 105 8.00 -17.71 -2.43
C THR A 105 7.69 -16.39 -1.72
N VAL A 106 6.42 -15.98 -1.72
CA VAL A 106 6.03 -14.72 -1.09
C VAL A 106 6.39 -14.68 0.40
N ASP A 107 6.93 -13.56 0.86
CA ASP A 107 7.40 -13.38 2.24
C ASP A 107 6.25 -13.42 3.27
N ASN A 108 5.07 -12.92 2.89
CA ASN A 108 3.88 -12.95 3.73
C ASN A 108 2.70 -13.59 3.01
N LEU A 109 2.58 -14.92 3.16
CA LEU A 109 1.52 -15.70 2.52
C LEU A 109 0.11 -15.21 2.88
N CYS A 110 -0.11 -14.74 4.11
CA CYS A 110 -1.42 -14.27 4.53
C CYS A 110 -1.82 -12.96 3.84
N VAL A 111 -0.87 -12.07 3.61
CA VAL A 111 -1.08 -10.83 2.86
C VAL A 111 -1.47 -11.15 1.42
N VAL A 112 -0.69 -12.01 0.74
CA VAL A 112 -0.98 -12.39 -0.65
C VAL A 112 -2.30 -13.16 -0.76
N ALA A 113 -2.60 -14.05 0.20
CA ALA A 113 -3.90 -14.74 0.24
C ALA A 113 -5.06 -13.75 0.36
N LYS A 114 -4.92 -12.72 1.20
CA LYS A 114 -5.95 -11.69 1.38
C LYS A 114 -6.13 -10.83 0.13
N LEU A 115 -5.04 -10.42 -0.52
CA LEU A 115 -5.10 -9.67 -1.78
C LEU A 115 -5.83 -10.46 -2.87
N ASN A 116 -5.54 -11.76 -2.99
CA ASN A 116 -6.24 -12.65 -3.93
C ASN A 116 -7.72 -12.84 -3.55
N ASP A 117 -8.03 -13.03 -2.28
CA ASP A 117 -9.41 -13.17 -1.77
C ASP A 117 -10.26 -11.93 -2.07
N LEU A 118 -9.65 -10.75 -2.03
CA LEU A 118 -10.29 -9.48 -2.37
C LEU A 118 -10.28 -9.18 -3.89
N SER A 119 -9.66 -10.03 -4.70
CA SER A 119 -9.51 -9.84 -6.15
C SER A 119 -8.89 -8.49 -6.49
N THR A 120 -7.82 -8.12 -5.78
CA THR A 120 -7.14 -6.84 -5.98
C THR A 120 -6.43 -6.78 -7.34
N TYR A 121 -6.31 -5.58 -7.88
CA TYR A 121 -5.62 -5.35 -9.14
C TYR A 121 -4.98 -3.96 -9.22
N VAL A 122 -3.96 -3.83 -10.04
CA VAL A 122 -3.33 -2.55 -10.41
C VAL A 122 -3.87 -2.14 -11.78
N THR A 123 -4.31 -0.89 -11.90
CA THR A 123 -4.70 -0.28 -13.18
C THR A 123 -3.56 0.57 -13.72
N MET A 124 -3.14 0.34 -14.97
CA MET A 124 -2.14 1.17 -15.62
C MET A 124 -2.76 1.93 -16.80
N TYR A 125 -2.52 3.23 -16.85
CA TYR A 125 -3.04 4.15 -17.85
C TYR A 125 -1.92 5.05 -18.39
N ASN A 126 -2.12 5.62 -19.58
CA ASN A 126 -1.08 6.41 -20.24
C ASN A 126 -1.14 7.90 -19.88
N THR A 127 -2.32 8.51 -19.87
CA THR A 127 -2.48 9.96 -19.63
C THR A 127 -3.27 10.26 -18.37
N ASP A 128 -4.42 9.63 -18.19
CA ASP A 128 -5.28 9.80 -17.02
C ASP A 128 -6.24 8.61 -16.85
N ASP A 129 -6.92 8.56 -15.73
CA ASP A 129 -7.85 7.50 -15.33
C ASP A 129 -9.14 7.44 -16.17
N SER A 130 -9.39 8.40 -17.06
CA SER A 130 -10.52 8.35 -17.99
C SER A 130 -10.34 7.33 -19.12
N GLU A 131 -9.13 6.75 -19.25
CA GLU A 131 -8.85 5.71 -20.25
C GLU A 131 -9.53 4.37 -19.94
N PHE A 132 -10.00 4.16 -18.71
CA PHE A 132 -10.66 2.93 -18.28
C PHE A 132 -11.89 3.23 -17.41
N ASN A 133 -12.75 2.21 -17.23
CA ASN A 133 -13.89 2.29 -16.34
C ASN A 133 -13.98 1.03 -15.48
N THR A 134 -13.78 1.18 -14.17
CA THR A 134 -13.80 0.06 -13.21
C THR A 134 -15.19 -0.40 -12.81
N ASP A 135 -16.27 0.33 -13.14
CA ASP A 135 -17.64 0.01 -12.71
C ASP A 135 -18.00 -1.46 -12.94
N THR A 136 -17.61 -2.01 -14.12
CA THR A 136 -17.90 -3.42 -14.46
C THR A 136 -17.15 -4.40 -13.55
N LEU A 137 -15.92 -4.08 -13.14
CA LEU A 137 -15.13 -4.87 -12.20
C LEU A 137 -15.70 -4.75 -10.79
N GLU A 138 -16.10 -3.55 -10.40
CA GLU A 138 -16.72 -3.25 -9.10
C GLU A 138 -18.07 -3.94 -8.95
N ASP A 139 -18.92 -3.90 -9.99
CA ASP A 139 -20.20 -4.59 -10.05
C ASP A 139 -20.04 -6.12 -9.95
N ALA A 140 -18.93 -6.66 -10.45
CA ALA A 140 -18.57 -8.07 -10.29
C ALA A 140 -17.97 -8.40 -8.91
N GLY A 141 -17.75 -7.39 -8.05
CA GLY A 141 -17.19 -7.53 -6.71
C GLY A 141 -15.70 -7.24 -6.59
N ALA A 142 -14.99 -6.98 -7.70
CA ALA A 142 -13.58 -6.59 -7.71
C ALA A 142 -13.46 -5.06 -7.61
N ALA A 143 -13.59 -4.52 -6.38
CA ALA A 143 -13.63 -3.08 -6.11
C ALA A 143 -12.35 -2.54 -5.44
N LYS A 144 -11.25 -3.30 -5.46
CA LYS A 144 -10.02 -2.97 -4.73
C LYS A 144 -8.85 -2.88 -5.71
N TYR A 145 -8.43 -1.67 -6.01
CA TYR A 145 -7.34 -1.41 -6.94
C TYR A 145 -6.51 -0.19 -6.53
N SER A 146 -5.33 -0.07 -7.13
CA SER A 146 -4.52 1.14 -7.15
C SER A 146 -4.26 1.55 -8.60
N GLY A 147 -4.13 2.85 -8.84
CA GLY A 147 -3.90 3.44 -10.16
C GLY A 147 -2.44 3.82 -10.34
N LEU A 148 -1.84 3.45 -11.49
CA LEU A 148 -0.46 3.74 -11.83
C LEU A 148 -0.37 4.39 -13.22
N GLY A 149 0.10 5.64 -13.27
CA GLY A 149 0.37 6.35 -14.50
C GLY A 149 1.62 5.83 -15.21
N ALA A 150 1.52 5.60 -16.52
CA ALA A 150 2.68 5.16 -17.29
C ALA A 150 3.82 6.20 -17.34
N ASN A 151 3.51 7.48 -17.20
CA ASN A 151 4.48 8.57 -17.12
C ASN A 151 5.22 8.61 -15.78
N GLU A 152 4.68 7.99 -14.75
CA GLU A 152 5.23 7.91 -13.40
C GLU A 152 6.00 6.58 -13.17
N THR A 153 5.86 5.62 -14.10
CA THR A 153 6.58 4.35 -14.08
C THR A 153 7.95 4.55 -14.74
N VAL A 154 9.03 4.44 -13.97
CA VAL A 154 10.40 4.73 -14.42
C VAL A 154 11.07 3.49 -14.95
N ASP A 155 11.51 3.53 -16.23
CA ASP A 155 12.15 2.38 -16.90
C ASP A 155 13.63 2.18 -16.48
N ASN A 156 14.26 3.19 -15.89
CA ASN A 156 15.65 3.13 -15.44
C ASN A 156 15.77 3.64 -14.00
N TYR A 157 15.71 2.71 -13.09
CA TYR A 157 15.79 2.98 -11.65
C TYR A 157 17.20 3.34 -11.18
N ALA A 158 18.23 2.99 -11.97
CA ALA A 158 19.62 3.03 -11.53
C ALA A 158 20.19 4.43 -11.29
N ASP A 159 19.57 5.49 -11.82
CA ASP A 159 20.09 6.85 -11.69
C ASP A 159 19.42 7.68 -10.56
N ASN A 160 18.36 7.17 -9.93
CA ASN A 160 17.60 7.86 -8.87
C ASN A 160 17.24 9.32 -9.20
N SER A 161 17.20 9.67 -10.47
CA SER A 161 16.90 11.04 -10.91
C SER A 161 15.41 11.33 -11.00
N SER A 162 14.61 10.27 -10.96
CA SER A 162 13.15 10.32 -11.08
C SER A 162 12.50 9.42 -10.05
N HIS A 163 11.36 9.85 -9.53
CA HIS A 163 10.53 9.04 -8.66
C HIS A 163 9.86 7.92 -9.47
N ASP A 164 9.97 6.68 -8.99
CA ASP A 164 9.25 5.53 -9.54
C ASP A 164 7.97 5.28 -8.73
N ALA A 165 6.86 5.85 -9.18
CA ALA A 165 5.57 5.69 -8.52
C ALA A 165 5.04 4.25 -8.56
N SER A 166 5.64 3.35 -9.34
CA SER A 166 5.24 1.94 -9.29
C SER A 166 5.50 1.31 -7.91
N ILE A 167 6.55 1.75 -7.20
CA ILE A 167 6.82 1.29 -5.83
C ILE A 167 5.73 1.80 -4.88
N GLU A 168 5.38 3.07 -4.98
CA GLU A 168 4.37 3.73 -4.14
C GLU A 168 2.99 3.12 -4.35
N GLU A 169 2.47 3.16 -5.58
CA GLU A 169 1.11 2.77 -5.90
C GLU A 169 0.85 1.27 -5.69
N ILE A 170 1.82 0.42 -6.03
CA ILE A 170 1.70 -1.02 -5.77
C ILE A 170 1.78 -1.30 -4.27
N PHE A 171 2.63 -0.57 -3.55
CA PHE A 171 2.74 -0.73 -2.10
C PHE A 171 1.48 -0.25 -1.38
N HIS A 172 0.82 0.82 -1.83
CA HIS A 172 -0.50 1.25 -1.35
C HIS A 172 -1.52 0.12 -1.46
N LEU A 173 -1.60 -0.57 -2.62
CA LEU A 173 -2.47 -1.74 -2.78
C LEU A 173 -2.18 -2.83 -1.74
N ILE A 174 -0.89 -3.16 -1.56
CA ILE A 174 -0.44 -4.22 -0.66
C ILE A 174 -0.76 -3.90 0.80
N THR A 175 -0.53 -2.67 1.24
CA THR A 175 -0.75 -2.26 2.63
C THR A 175 -2.22 -2.06 2.94
N GLN A 176 -2.93 -1.30 2.12
CA GLN A 176 -4.32 -0.95 2.35
C GLN A 176 -5.24 -2.18 2.32
N TYR A 177 -5.02 -3.10 1.37
CA TYR A 177 -5.90 -4.26 1.22
C TYR A 177 -5.31 -5.56 1.77
N GLY A 178 -4.00 -5.67 1.84
CA GLY A 178 -3.30 -6.82 2.42
C GLY A 178 -3.07 -6.68 3.93
N TYR A 179 -2.06 -5.92 4.32
CA TYR A 179 -1.65 -5.78 5.73
C TYR A 179 -2.76 -5.26 6.64
N SER A 180 -3.49 -4.24 6.21
CA SER A 180 -4.61 -3.65 6.97
C SER A 180 -5.68 -4.67 7.32
N ASN A 181 -5.98 -5.59 6.40
CA ASN A 181 -7.01 -6.61 6.60
C ASN A 181 -6.51 -7.86 7.33
N VAL A 182 -5.23 -8.22 7.17
CA VAL A 182 -4.64 -9.38 7.86
C VAL A 182 -4.31 -9.06 9.31
N TYR A 183 -3.85 -7.83 9.58
CA TYR A 183 -3.42 -7.39 10.91
C TYR A 183 -4.19 -6.14 11.37
N PRO A 184 -5.52 -6.17 11.47
CA PRO A 184 -6.35 -4.95 11.64
C PRO A 184 -6.07 -4.20 12.95
N THR A 185 -5.62 -4.87 14.00
CA THR A 185 -5.26 -4.21 15.26
C THR A 185 -3.91 -3.51 15.21
N VAL A 186 -3.06 -3.87 14.25
CA VAL A 186 -1.69 -3.34 14.09
C VAL A 186 -1.63 -2.34 12.95
N PHE A 187 -2.12 -2.72 11.76
CA PHE A 187 -2.03 -1.95 10.52
C PHE A 187 -3.40 -1.57 9.93
N GLY A 188 -4.48 -1.78 10.67
CA GLY A 188 -5.83 -1.47 10.17
C GLY A 188 -5.97 0.00 9.82
N GLU A 189 -6.36 0.28 8.58
CA GLU A 189 -6.59 1.61 8.02
C GLU A 189 -8.07 1.90 7.91
N SER A 190 -8.50 3.03 8.43
CA SER A 190 -9.84 3.61 8.25
C SER A 190 -9.92 4.98 8.89
N ASN A 191 -10.93 5.77 8.57
CA ASN A 191 -11.17 7.07 9.19
C ASN A 191 -11.45 7.00 10.70
N THR A 192 -11.67 5.81 11.25
CA THR A 192 -11.88 5.57 12.68
C THR A 192 -10.89 4.58 13.28
N SER A 193 -9.80 4.27 12.57
CA SER A 193 -8.82 3.29 13.02
C SER A 193 -8.21 3.65 14.37
N THR A 194 -8.00 2.64 15.19
CA THR A 194 -7.26 2.71 16.47
C THR A 194 -6.11 1.72 16.49
N SER A 195 -5.66 1.29 15.30
CA SER A 195 -4.52 0.40 15.15
C SER A 195 -3.25 0.99 15.77
N THR A 196 -2.24 0.16 15.96
CA THR A 196 -0.94 0.63 16.51
C THR A 196 -0.30 1.62 15.54
N MET A 197 -0.36 1.36 14.23
CA MET A 197 0.13 2.26 13.18
C MET A 197 -0.62 3.59 13.18
N ALA A 198 -1.96 3.59 13.24
CA ALA A 198 -2.75 4.82 13.28
C ALA A 198 -2.39 5.71 14.47
N LYS A 199 -2.13 5.11 15.64
CA LYS A 199 -1.66 5.86 16.81
C LYS A 199 -0.23 6.38 16.64
N ALA A 200 0.65 5.62 15.99
CA ALA A 200 2.00 6.09 15.67
C ALA A 200 1.94 7.29 14.71
N MET A 201 1.09 7.22 13.70
CA MET A 201 0.84 8.35 12.79
C MET A 201 0.30 9.59 13.52
N ASP A 202 -0.65 9.43 14.44
CA ASP A 202 -1.14 10.56 15.24
C ASP A 202 0.00 11.27 15.97
N VAL A 203 0.96 10.50 16.51
CA VAL A 203 2.17 11.06 17.15
C VAL A 203 3.09 11.71 16.12
N ALA A 204 3.29 11.08 14.97
CA ALA A 204 4.14 11.59 13.89
C ALA A 204 3.63 12.93 13.35
N ARG A 205 2.31 13.12 13.34
CA ARG A 205 1.64 14.38 12.97
C ARG A 205 1.66 15.44 14.06
N GLY A 206 2.31 15.20 15.19
CA GLY A 206 2.44 16.15 16.28
C GLY A 206 1.20 16.28 17.16
N SER A 207 0.21 15.40 17.04
CA SER A 207 -1.03 15.47 17.83
C SER A 207 -1.06 14.44 18.94
N THR A 208 -1.47 14.89 20.11
CA THR A 208 -1.86 14.02 21.25
C THR A 208 -3.35 13.68 21.20
N THR A 209 -4.12 14.36 20.34
CA THR A 209 -5.56 14.13 20.14
C THR A 209 -5.78 13.78 18.67
N PRO A 210 -6.28 12.58 18.36
CA PRO A 210 -6.49 12.15 16.98
C PRO A 210 -7.42 13.12 16.24
N GLN A 211 -6.92 13.82 15.25
CA GLN A 211 -7.73 14.67 14.37
C GLN A 211 -8.16 13.87 13.14
N ARG A 212 -9.11 12.97 13.33
CA ARG A 212 -9.52 11.96 12.34
C ARG A 212 -10.52 12.45 11.30
N THR A 213 -11.02 13.66 11.46
CA THR A 213 -12.12 14.19 10.64
C THR A 213 -11.73 15.41 9.81
N VAL A 214 -10.50 15.87 9.93
CA VAL A 214 -10.04 17.07 9.23
C VAL A 214 -9.12 16.62 8.10
N ALA A 215 -9.53 16.88 6.87
CA ALA A 215 -8.66 16.77 5.72
C ALA A 215 -7.45 17.69 5.94
N GLU A 216 -6.27 17.18 5.66
CA GLU A 216 -5.08 18.01 5.73
C GLU A 216 -5.18 19.15 4.70
N GLY A 217 -4.66 20.31 5.02
CA GLY A 217 -4.89 21.53 4.24
C GLY A 217 -5.96 22.43 4.80
N ASP A 218 -6.78 21.98 5.75
CA ASP A 218 -7.61 22.88 6.56
C ASP A 218 -6.82 23.41 7.76
N ASN A 219 -6.14 24.55 7.55
CA ASN A 219 -5.44 25.28 8.61
C ASN A 219 -6.36 25.74 9.77
N SER A 220 -7.67 25.49 9.68
CA SER A 220 -8.62 25.84 10.75
C SER A 220 -8.38 25.06 12.04
N SER A 221 -7.64 23.95 11.97
CA SER A 221 -7.30 23.11 13.11
C SER A 221 -6.01 23.49 13.85
N GLY A 222 -5.29 24.50 13.37
CA GLY A 222 -4.03 24.94 13.96
C GLY A 222 -2.82 24.06 13.64
N TRP A 223 -2.91 23.22 12.63
CA TRP A 223 -1.79 22.49 12.06
C TRP A 223 -0.97 23.44 11.19
N ASP A 224 0.32 23.59 11.46
CA ASP A 224 1.21 24.39 10.62
C ASP A 224 1.88 23.52 9.55
N TYR A 225 1.21 23.39 8.41
CA TYR A 225 1.73 22.68 7.22
C TYR A 225 2.87 23.42 6.51
N ASN A 226 3.18 24.63 6.93
CA ASN A 226 4.25 25.39 6.33
C ASN A 226 5.63 25.08 6.92
N ASN A 227 5.71 24.21 7.93
CA ASN A 227 6.99 23.81 8.48
C ASN A 227 7.59 22.65 7.69
N THR A 228 8.06 22.94 6.48
CA THR A 228 8.85 22.04 5.64
C THR A 228 10.29 21.85 6.14
N ASP A 229 10.63 22.42 7.28
CA ASP A 229 11.98 22.35 7.85
C ASP A 229 12.12 21.14 8.77
N CYS A 230 12.51 20.01 8.17
CA CYS A 230 12.86 18.81 8.93
C CYS A 230 14.01 18.99 9.93
N SER A 231 14.68 20.15 9.96
CA SER A 231 15.71 20.43 10.96
C SER A 231 15.13 20.65 12.36
N THR A 232 13.84 21.02 12.44
CA THR A 232 13.11 21.22 13.70
C THR A 232 12.18 20.07 14.04
N ALA A 233 11.95 19.15 13.12
CA ALA A 233 11.12 17.97 13.32
C ALA A 233 11.70 17.10 14.46
N GLY A 234 10.83 16.69 15.39
CA GLY A 234 11.21 15.82 16.49
C GLY A 234 11.86 16.50 17.69
N SER A 235 11.94 17.84 17.73
CA SER A 235 12.35 18.53 18.96
C SER A 235 11.29 18.34 20.06
N VAL A 236 11.70 17.91 21.25
CA VAL A 236 10.88 17.23 22.29
C VAL A 236 9.95 18.16 23.10
N ASP A 237 9.74 19.39 22.70
CA ASP A 237 8.89 20.33 23.44
C ASP A 237 7.43 20.34 22.95
N ASN A 238 6.56 19.61 23.64
CA ASN A 238 5.17 19.25 23.31
C ASN A 238 4.14 20.39 23.36
N THR A 239 4.53 21.63 23.22
CA THR A 239 3.62 22.79 23.39
C THR A 239 3.25 23.47 22.07
N SER A 240 3.90 23.12 20.96
CA SER A 240 3.63 23.66 19.64
C SER A 240 3.59 22.57 18.58
N ASN A 241 2.90 22.80 17.48
CA ASN A 241 2.79 21.89 16.31
C ASN A 241 4.15 21.67 15.62
N ASP A 242 5.24 22.30 16.09
CA ASP A 242 6.59 22.27 15.52
C ASP A 242 7.31 20.92 15.65
N LYS A 243 6.58 19.85 15.98
CA LYS A 243 7.15 18.54 16.31
C LYS A 243 6.73 17.42 15.38
N ALA A 244 5.82 17.73 14.48
CA ALA A 244 5.43 16.77 13.47
C ALA A 244 6.66 16.41 12.63
N TRP A 245 6.75 15.16 12.25
CA TRP A 245 7.73 14.66 11.29
C TRP A 245 7.09 13.98 10.10
N TYR A 246 5.75 13.93 10.08
CA TYR A 246 4.92 13.53 8.96
C TYR A 246 3.94 14.64 8.62
N PHE A 247 3.95 15.07 7.38
CA PHE A 247 3.13 16.16 6.85
C PHE A 247 2.49 15.66 5.55
N TYR A 248 1.19 15.77 5.43
CA TYR A 248 0.49 15.43 4.20
C TYR A 248 -0.49 16.55 3.88
N ALA A 249 -0.19 17.35 2.87
CA ALA A 249 -0.88 18.60 2.56
C ALA A 249 -1.91 18.47 1.42
N ASP A 250 -2.46 17.30 1.18
CA ASP A 250 -3.54 17.12 0.22
C ASP A 250 -4.89 17.37 0.89
N THR A 251 -5.57 18.44 0.47
CA THR A 251 -6.89 18.84 1.00
C THR A 251 -8.01 17.86 0.71
N THR A 252 -7.78 16.86 -0.13
CA THR A 252 -8.75 15.85 -0.52
C THR A 252 -8.51 14.52 0.17
N ALA A 253 -7.35 14.36 0.84
CA ALA A 253 -7.04 13.19 1.62
C ALA A 253 -7.88 13.13 2.89
N ASP A 254 -8.39 11.95 3.18
CA ASP A 254 -8.99 11.65 4.47
C ASP A 254 -7.97 10.99 5.42
N TYR A 255 -8.38 10.69 6.64
CA TYR A 255 -7.50 10.08 7.64
C TYR A 255 -7.03 8.67 7.22
N GLN A 256 -7.80 7.94 6.44
CA GLN A 256 -7.41 6.64 5.89
C GLN A 256 -6.28 6.81 4.86
N THR A 257 -6.40 7.75 3.93
CA THR A 257 -5.36 8.06 2.95
C THR A 257 -4.04 8.42 3.64
N MET A 258 -4.10 9.25 4.68
CA MET A 258 -2.90 9.62 5.44
C MET A 258 -2.21 8.42 6.11
N GLN A 259 -2.96 7.38 6.51
CA GLN A 259 -2.38 6.14 7.05
C GLN A 259 -1.64 5.34 5.98
N THR A 260 -2.19 5.29 4.77
CA THR A 260 -1.57 4.62 3.61
C THR A 260 -0.24 5.29 3.24
N GLU A 261 -0.23 6.62 3.17
CA GLU A 261 0.97 7.42 2.90
C GLU A 261 2.02 7.30 4.00
N TYR A 262 1.61 7.37 5.26
CA TYR A 262 2.51 7.19 6.39
C TYR A 262 3.20 5.82 6.38
N MET A 263 2.48 4.77 6.01
CA MET A 263 3.04 3.43 5.84
C MET A 263 4.07 3.41 4.71
N TYR A 264 3.75 4.00 3.56
CA TYR A 264 4.66 4.10 2.42
C TYR A 264 5.97 4.82 2.80
N TRP A 265 5.90 6.02 3.39
CA TRP A 265 7.08 6.75 3.81
C TRP A 265 7.94 5.98 4.81
N SER A 266 7.32 5.27 5.73
CA SER A 266 8.04 4.50 6.74
C SER A 266 8.81 3.33 6.12
N VAL A 267 8.16 2.53 5.27
CA VAL A 267 8.78 1.35 4.66
C VAL A 267 9.79 1.77 3.59
N SER A 268 9.47 2.77 2.76
CA SER A 268 10.41 3.27 1.74
C SER A 268 11.70 3.86 2.36
N SER A 269 11.60 4.48 3.54
CA SER A 269 12.78 4.89 4.31
C SER A 269 13.55 3.69 4.89
N ASN A 270 12.85 2.63 5.29
CA ASN A 270 13.51 1.44 5.85
C ASN A 270 14.34 0.69 4.81
N PHE A 271 13.91 0.62 3.56
CA PHE A 271 14.68 0.01 2.48
C PHE A 271 15.58 0.99 1.68
N GLY A 272 15.70 2.24 2.14
CA GLY A 272 16.71 3.18 1.61
C GLY A 272 16.33 3.90 0.32
N MET A 273 15.04 3.97 -0.04
CA MET A 273 14.57 4.67 -1.25
C MET A 273 14.99 6.16 -1.27
N HIS A 274 15.10 6.77 -0.11
CA HIS A 274 15.40 8.19 0.03
C HIS A 274 16.87 8.50 0.37
N ASP A 275 17.77 7.51 0.26
CA ASP A 275 19.19 7.69 0.57
C ASP A 275 19.92 8.53 -0.48
N SER A 276 19.35 8.70 -1.68
CA SER A 276 19.88 9.57 -2.72
C SER A 276 19.45 11.04 -2.53
N ALA A 277 20.16 11.96 -3.18
CA ALA A 277 19.81 13.38 -3.14
C ALA A 277 18.41 13.66 -3.74
N ALA A 278 18.02 12.93 -4.78
CA ALA A 278 16.69 13.03 -5.39
C ALA A 278 15.61 12.49 -4.45
N GLY A 279 15.81 11.33 -3.83
CA GLY A 279 14.91 10.76 -2.85
C GLY A 279 14.77 11.62 -1.60
N LEU A 280 15.86 12.23 -1.12
CA LEU A 280 15.80 13.20 -0.01
C LEU A 280 14.97 14.43 -0.35
N SER A 281 15.08 14.92 -1.59
CA SER A 281 14.29 16.07 -2.06
C SER A 281 12.79 15.74 -2.12
N LEU A 282 12.44 14.55 -2.57
CA LEU A 282 11.05 14.08 -2.64
C LEU A 282 10.43 14.01 -1.25
N ALA A 283 11.11 13.34 -0.31
CA ALA A 283 10.62 13.15 1.05
C ALA A 283 10.55 14.45 1.87
N SER A 284 11.34 15.48 1.53
CA SER A 284 11.55 16.66 2.39
C SER A 284 10.31 17.52 2.63
N SER A 285 9.28 17.42 1.78
CA SER A 285 8.02 18.18 1.92
C SER A 285 7.00 17.50 2.84
N GLU A 286 7.11 16.19 3.04
CA GLU A 286 6.09 15.41 3.73
C GLU A 286 6.64 14.53 4.86
N TRP A 287 7.89 14.12 4.76
CA TRP A 287 8.47 13.11 5.64
C TRP A 287 9.91 13.44 6.06
N CYS A 288 10.16 13.59 7.35
CA CYS A 288 11.48 13.91 7.89
C CYS A 288 12.37 12.71 8.18
N PRO A 289 11.88 11.56 8.71
CA PRO A 289 12.70 10.39 8.96
C PRO A 289 13.05 9.60 7.69
N ASN A 290 13.56 10.28 6.67
CA ASN A 290 13.76 9.81 5.30
C ASN A 290 14.95 8.86 5.11
N THR A 291 15.50 8.27 6.16
CA THR A 291 16.46 7.16 6.13
C THR A 291 16.16 6.18 7.26
N LYS A 292 16.58 4.92 7.10
CA LYS A 292 16.42 3.89 8.15
C LYS A 292 16.93 4.35 9.51
N ALA A 293 18.06 5.02 9.55
CA ALA A 293 18.65 5.52 10.81
C ALA A 293 17.81 6.63 11.46
N LYS A 294 17.26 7.54 10.65
CA LYS A 294 16.38 8.60 11.15
C LYS A 294 15.03 8.03 11.60
N LEU A 295 14.49 7.08 10.85
CA LEU A 295 13.26 6.40 11.21
C LEU A 295 13.40 5.70 12.57
N LEU A 296 14.48 4.94 12.79
CA LEU A 296 14.78 4.32 14.07
C LEU A 296 14.94 5.34 15.20
N ALA A 297 15.54 6.49 14.93
CA ALA A 297 15.78 7.52 15.94
C ALA A 297 14.52 8.31 16.31
N GLN A 298 13.62 8.55 15.35
CA GLN A 298 12.51 9.48 15.50
C GLN A 298 11.16 8.78 15.64
N ASP A 299 10.92 7.73 14.86
CA ASP A 299 9.67 6.96 14.88
C ASP A 299 9.92 5.49 15.28
N VAL A 300 10.39 5.31 16.50
CA VAL A 300 10.71 3.98 17.05
C VAL A 300 9.52 3.02 17.00
N THR A 301 8.30 3.52 17.17
CA THR A 301 7.10 2.69 17.15
C THR A 301 6.91 2.09 15.76
N MET A 302 6.92 2.92 14.73
CA MET A 302 6.74 2.45 13.36
C MET A 302 7.92 1.61 12.89
N TYR A 303 9.16 2.02 13.20
CA TYR A 303 10.35 1.22 12.92
C TYR A 303 10.22 -0.22 13.46
N ASN A 304 9.86 -0.37 14.74
CA ASN A 304 9.72 -1.69 15.37
C ASN A 304 8.58 -2.53 14.74
N LEU A 305 7.55 -1.90 14.19
CA LEU A 305 6.48 -2.62 13.48
C LEU A 305 6.99 -3.18 12.15
N ILE A 306 7.64 -2.35 11.34
CA ILE A 306 8.07 -2.76 9.99
C ILE A 306 9.35 -3.62 10.01
N ASP A 307 10.20 -3.52 11.02
CA ASP A 307 11.40 -4.36 11.20
C ASP A 307 11.07 -5.74 11.86
N ASN A 308 9.81 -5.94 12.25
CA ASN A 308 9.38 -7.18 12.87
C ASN A 308 9.14 -8.27 11.81
N SER A 309 9.96 -9.32 11.86
CA SER A 309 9.91 -10.44 10.92
C SER A 309 8.57 -11.19 10.85
N THR A 310 7.68 -11.01 11.86
CA THR A 310 6.32 -11.57 11.82
C THR A 310 5.48 -10.99 10.67
N TYR A 311 5.73 -9.75 10.32
CA TYR A 311 4.99 -9.06 9.25
C TYR A 311 5.68 -9.16 7.90
N ALA A 312 7.00 -9.43 7.88
CA ALA A 312 7.81 -9.60 6.69
C ALA A 312 7.62 -8.47 5.65
N PHE A 313 7.80 -7.22 6.10
CA PHE A 313 7.85 -6.08 5.18
C PHE A 313 9.13 -6.11 4.34
N PRO A 314 9.11 -5.58 3.11
CA PRO A 314 10.30 -5.50 2.29
C PRO A 314 11.39 -4.66 2.97
N THR A 315 12.62 -5.13 2.87
CA THR A 315 13.84 -4.50 3.46
C THR A 315 14.89 -4.14 2.41
N VAL A 316 14.70 -4.61 1.17
CA VAL A 316 15.52 -4.32 0.01
C VAL A 316 14.68 -3.50 -0.97
N LEU A 317 15.29 -2.42 -1.46
CA LEU A 317 14.66 -1.52 -2.42
C LEU A 317 14.40 -2.27 -3.75
N PRO A 318 13.14 -2.34 -4.23
CA PRO A 318 12.86 -2.88 -5.55
C PRO A 318 13.66 -2.16 -6.65
N ASN A 319 14.19 -2.91 -7.59
CA ASN A 319 15.01 -2.38 -8.69
C ASN A 319 14.41 -2.71 -10.07
N ALA A 320 13.19 -3.24 -10.08
CA ALA A 320 12.45 -3.68 -11.26
C ALA A 320 13.16 -4.78 -12.07
N SER A 321 13.94 -5.63 -11.38
CA SER A 321 14.65 -6.76 -11.97
C SER A 321 14.56 -7.99 -11.07
N TYR A 322 13.38 -8.59 -10.99
CA TYR A 322 13.09 -9.71 -10.10
C TYR A 322 13.98 -10.93 -10.43
N GLY A 323 14.81 -11.34 -9.48
CA GLY A 323 15.86 -12.32 -9.70
C GLY A 323 15.38 -13.77 -9.87
N TYR A 324 14.21 -14.12 -9.31
CA TYR A 324 13.68 -15.48 -9.45
C TYR A 324 13.08 -15.73 -10.85
N TYR A 325 12.48 -14.73 -11.48
CA TYR A 325 11.83 -14.86 -12.78
C TYR A 325 12.04 -13.63 -13.66
N THR A 326 12.42 -13.86 -14.92
CA THR A 326 12.52 -12.78 -15.91
C THR A 326 11.18 -12.59 -16.62
N PHE A 327 10.47 -11.53 -16.32
CA PHE A 327 9.23 -11.18 -17.02
C PHE A 327 9.51 -10.79 -18.49
N ILE A 328 8.74 -11.36 -19.41
CA ILE A 328 8.90 -11.15 -20.86
C ILE A 328 7.55 -10.83 -21.52
N THR A 329 7.59 -10.25 -22.71
CA THR A 329 6.37 -9.83 -23.43
C THR A 329 5.37 -10.99 -23.66
N SER A 330 5.83 -12.24 -23.77
CA SER A 330 4.92 -13.38 -23.90
C SER A 330 4.13 -13.74 -22.64
N ASP A 331 4.46 -13.15 -21.48
CA ASP A 331 3.68 -13.30 -20.24
C ASP A 331 2.45 -12.39 -20.26
N ILE A 332 2.48 -11.33 -21.08
CA ILE A 332 1.38 -10.42 -21.27
C ILE A 332 0.32 -11.07 -22.15
N ILE A 333 -0.91 -11.12 -21.69
CA ILE A 333 -2.05 -11.50 -22.53
C ILE A 333 -2.76 -10.25 -23.06
N THR A 334 -3.29 -10.36 -24.27
CA THR A 334 -4.15 -9.33 -24.88
C THR A 334 -5.62 -9.74 -24.70
N PHE A 335 -6.48 -8.79 -24.37
CA PHE A 335 -7.91 -8.98 -24.10
C PHE A 335 -8.77 -8.78 -25.34
#